data_b6a90dda7402829463f3e8228b8e657a
#
_entry.id   b6a90dda7402829463f3e8228b8e657a
#
_cell.length_a   1.000
_cell.length_b   1.000
_cell.length_c   1.000
_cell.angle_alpha   90.00
_cell.angle_beta   90.00
_cell.angle_gamma   90.00
#
_symmetry.space_group_name_H-M   'P 1'
#
loop_
_entity.id
_entity.type
_entity.pdbx_description
1 polymer ?
#
loop_
_entity_poly.entity_id
_entity_poly.type
_entity_poly.pdbx_seq_one_letter_code
_entity_poly.pdbx_strand_id
1 'polypeptide(L)'
;MKPLFRSPKDQQTHSRSGVAFIVEMLILLILVAGCLSVLIQAFAFAHQQGEENSATVKAVHLASSTAERFSADPNSIPEVEIISDFAVYTTVKSEQQTAGTLYTATIEVYRFDDRDAGAGSRPYYGLETGEM
;
A
#
# COMPACT_ATOMS: atom_id res chain seq x y z
N MET A 1 -72.99 -41.46 -10.61
CA MET A 1 -72.29 -40.25 -10.15
C MET A 1 -71.10 -40.69 -9.34
N LYS A 2 -69.91 -40.45 -9.86
CA LYS A 2 -68.66 -40.69 -9.09
C LYS A 2 -68.27 -39.39 -8.40
N PRO A 3 -68.16 -39.36 -7.06
CA PRO A 3 -67.66 -38.18 -6.39
C PRO A 3 -66.18 -37.98 -6.72
N LEU A 4 -65.84 -36.84 -7.28
CA LEU A 4 -64.45 -36.39 -7.47
C LEU A 4 -63.89 -35.99 -6.11
N PHE A 5 -63.43 -36.98 -5.35
CA PHE A 5 -62.59 -36.71 -4.19
C PHE A 5 -61.18 -36.32 -4.67
N ARG A 6 -60.98 -35.04 -4.74
CA ARG A 6 -59.65 -34.46 -4.91
C ARG A 6 -58.90 -34.69 -3.58
N SER A 7 -58.01 -35.63 -3.58
CA SER A 7 -57.20 -35.96 -2.42
C SER A 7 -56.41 -34.73 -1.96
N PRO A 8 -56.45 -34.36 -0.68
CA PRO A 8 -55.71 -33.19 -0.18
C PRO A 8 -54.19 -33.35 -0.20
N LYS A 9 -53.69 -34.48 -0.70
CA LYS A 9 -52.25 -34.74 -0.79
C LYS A 9 -51.54 -33.96 -1.86
N ASP A 10 -52.22 -33.49 -2.89
CA ASP A 10 -51.62 -32.78 -4.02
C ASP A 10 -51.32 -31.29 -3.72
N GLN A 11 -51.91 -30.73 -2.68
CA GLN A 11 -51.65 -29.34 -2.30
C GLN A 11 -50.42 -29.15 -1.44
N GLN A 12 -49.96 -30.16 -0.74
CA GLN A 12 -48.78 -30.08 0.12
C GLN A 12 -47.44 -30.14 -0.64
N THR A 13 -47.44 -30.75 -1.81
CA THR A 13 -46.21 -30.86 -2.62
C THR A 13 -45.84 -29.54 -3.29
N HIS A 14 -46.80 -28.72 -3.69
CA HIS A 14 -46.57 -27.42 -4.29
C HIS A 14 -46.01 -26.39 -3.28
N SER A 15 -46.45 -26.45 -2.02
CA SER A 15 -45.97 -25.55 -0.97
C SER A 15 -44.51 -25.85 -0.57
N ARG A 16 -44.15 -27.16 -0.51
CA ARG A 16 -42.77 -27.57 -0.20
C ARG A 16 -41.77 -27.19 -1.31
N SER A 17 -42.18 -27.26 -2.56
CA SER A 17 -41.37 -26.86 -3.69
C SER A 17 -41.07 -25.36 -3.66
N GLY A 18 -42.04 -24.50 -3.33
CA GLY A 18 -41.86 -23.08 -3.20
C GLY A 18 -40.91 -22.67 -2.07
N VAL A 19 -41.05 -23.32 -0.90
CA VAL A 19 -40.17 -23.05 0.23
C VAL A 19 -38.75 -23.50 -0.05
N ALA A 20 -38.55 -24.66 -0.69
CA ALA A 20 -37.24 -25.16 -1.08
C ALA A 20 -36.53 -24.19 -2.04
N PHE A 21 -37.27 -23.66 -3.02
CA PHE A 21 -36.73 -22.64 -3.96
C PHE A 21 -36.33 -21.34 -3.26
N ILE A 22 -37.12 -20.86 -2.30
CA ILE A 22 -36.79 -19.64 -1.53
C ILE A 22 -35.51 -19.86 -0.69
N VAL A 23 -35.39 -21.03 -0.04
CA VAL A 23 -34.18 -21.37 0.74
C VAL A 23 -32.95 -21.47 -0.16
N GLU A 24 -33.05 -22.06 -1.32
CA GLU A 24 -31.98 -22.16 -2.31
C GLU A 24 -31.53 -20.77 -2.78
N MET A 25 -32.49 -19.89 -3.10
CA MET A 25 -32.19 -18.51 -3.48
C MET A 25 -31.52 -17.73 -2.36
N LEU A 26 -31.93 -17.92 -1.10
CA LEU A 26 -31.28 -17.29 0.05
C LEU A 26 -29.83 -17.76 0.23
N ILE A 27 -29.59 -19.07 0.08
CA ILE A 27 -28.23 -19.61 0.16
C ILE A 27 -27.34 -19.05 -0.93
N LEU A 28 -27.83 -18.98 -2.18
CA LEU A 28 -27.09 -18.41 -3.29
C LEU A 28 -26.81 -16.92 -3.06
N LEU A 29 -27.74 -16.17 -2.51
CA LEU A 29 -27.58 -14.75 -2.22
C LEU A 29 -26.52 -14.52 -1.15
N ILE A 30 -26.50 -15.33 -0.09
CA ILE A 30 -25.46 -15.29 0.96
C ILE A 30 -24.09 -15.65 0.38
N LEU A 31 -24.01 -16.66 -0.50
CA LEU A 31 -22.77 -17.06 -1.18
C LEU A 31 -22.23 -15.93 -2.04
N VAL A 32 -23.06 -15.30 -2.85
CA VAL A 32 -22.65 -14.17 -3.71
C VAL A 32 -22.20 -12.98 -2.87
N ALA A 33 -22.94 -12.64 -1.81
CA ALA A 33 -22.54 -11.58 -0.88
C ALA A 33 -21.17 -11.84 -0.22
N GLY A 34 -20.93 -13.08 0.18
CA GLY A 34 -19.64 -13.52 0.73
C GLY A 34 -18.48 -13.35 -0.28
N CYS A 35 -18.68 -13.80 -1.51
CA CYS A 35 -17.68 -13.62 -2.59
C CYS A 35 -17.38 -12.15 -2.87
N LEU A 36 -18.42 -11.32 -2.94
CA LEU A 36 -18.24 -9.87 -3.16
C LEU A 36 -17.46 -9.22 -2.02
N SER A 37 -17.71 -9.61 -0.78
CA SER A 37 -16.98 -9.08 0.37
C SER A 37 -15.48 -9.36 0.30
N VAL A 38 -15.10 -10.56 -0.12
CA VAL A 38 -13.69 -10.95 -0.30
C VAL A 38 -13.04 -10.16 -1.43
N LEU A 39 -13.77 -9.95 -2.54
CA LEU A 39 -13.27 -9.17 -3.67
C LEU A 39 -13.03 -7.70 -3.28
N ILE A 40 -13.95 -7.09 -2.53
CA ILE A 40 -13.79 -5.70 -2.07
C ILE A 40 -12.56 -5.57 -1.17
N GLN A 41 -12.35 -6.52 -0.25
CA GLN A 41 -11.16 -6.53 0.61
C GLN A 41 -9.86 -6.70 -0.20
N ALA A 42 -9.86 -7.57 -1.20
CA ALA A 42 -8.71 -7.76 -2.07
C ALA A 42 -8.38 -6.49 -2.87
N PHE A 43 -9.39 -5.80 -3.39
CA PHE A 43 -9.21 -4.52 -4.09
C PHE A 43 -8.69 -3.42 -3.17
N ALA A 44 -9.23 -3.29 -1.96
CA ALA A 44 -8.77 -2.32 -0.98
C ALA A 44 -7.29 -2.56 -0.60
N PHE A 45 -6.90 -3.81 -0.38
CA PHE A 45 -5.53 -4.19 -0.09
C PHE A 45 -4.58 -3.90 -1.27
N ALA A 46 -4.98 -4.24 -2.50
CA ALA A 46 -4.20 -3.95 -3.71
C ALA A 46 -4.02 -2.44 -3.93
N HIS A 47 -5.04 -1.65 -3.61
CA HIS A 47 -4.96 -0.19 -3.72
C HIS A 47 -3.96 0.40 -2.72
N GLN A 48 -3.98 -0.03 -1.45
CA GLN A 48 -3.01 0.39 -0.44
C GLN A 48 -1.58 0.02 -0.83
N GLN A 49 -1.35 -1.19 -1.33
CA GLN A 49 -0.02 -1.59 -1.83
C GLN A 49 0.44 -0.74 -3.01
N GLY A 50 -0.48 -0.37 -3.89
CA GLY A 50 -0.18 0.51 -5.02
C GLY A 50 0.30 1.90 -4.58
N GLU A 51 -0.33 2.47 -3.57
CA GLU A 51 0.07 3.77 -3.00
C GLU A 51 1.43 3.68 -2.29
N GLU A 52 1.68 2.65 -1.50
CA GLU A 52 2.96 2.43 -0.83
C GLU A 52 4.09 2.21 -1.84
N ASN A 53 3.87 1.42 -2.88
CA ASN A 53 4.84 1.23 -3.95
C ASN A 53 5.15 2.53 -4.69
N SER A 54 4.14 3.33 -4.99
CA SER A 54 4.33 4.63 -5.63
C SER A 54 5.14 5.58 -4.74
N ALA A 55 4.87 5.60 -3.45
CA ALA A 55 5.62 6.41 -2.49
C ALA A 55 7.08 5.93 -2.38
N THR A 56 7.31 4.61 -2.35
CA THR A 56 8.66 4.03 -2.32
C THR A 56 9.45 4.40 -3.57
N VAL A 57 8.86 4.28 -4.74
CA VAL A 57 9.52 4.67 -6.01
C VAL A 57 9.89 6.15 -6.02
N LYS A 58 9.01 7.03 -5.54
CA LYS A 58 9.31 8.45 -5.41
C LYS A 58 10.44 8.72 -4.43
N ALA A 59 10.45 8.06 -3.27
CA ALA A 59 11.51 8.20 -2.27
C ALA A 59 12.87 7.74 -2.82
N VAL A 60 12.93 6.61 -3.51
CA VAL A 60 14.14 6.11 -4.18
C VAL A 60 14.62 7.09 -5.25
N HIS A 61 13.71 7.62 -6.06
CA HIS A 61 14.06 8.59 -7.10
C HIS A 61 14.63 9.89 -6.50
N LEU A 62 14.04 10.39 -5.41
CA LEU A 62 14.53 11.56 -4.70
C LEU A 62 15.93 11.33 -4.10
N ALA A 63 16.13 10.17 -3.44
CA ALA A 63 17.42 9.82 -2.89
C ALA A 63 18.51 9.69 -3.98
N SER A 64 18.19 9.01 -5.10
CA SER A 64 19.11 8.87 -6.24
C SER A 64 19.44 10.22 -6.88
N SER A 65 18.46 11.08 -7.08
CA SER A 65 18.65 12.43 -7.62
C SER A 65 19.54 13.29 -6.71
N THR A 66 19.37 13.17 -5.39
CA THR A 66 20.22 13.88 -4.42
C THR A 66 21.63 13.31 -4.43
N ALA A 67 21.81 12.00 -4.56
CA ALA A 67 23.12 11.36 -4.66
C ALA A 67 23.87 11.78 -5.94
N GLU A 68 23.18 11.88 -7.07
CA GLU A 68 23.77 12.39 -8.33
C GLU A 68 24.21 13.86 -8.20
N ARG A 69 23.40 14.69 -7.56
CA ARG A 69 23.78 16.09 -7.27
C ARG A 69 24.97 16.18 -6.33
N PHE A 70 25.03 15.28 -5.31
CA PHE A 70 26.18 15.20 -4.41
C PHE A 70 27.46 14.81 -5.15
N SER A 71 27.41 13.82 -6.05
CA SER A 71 28.57 13.44 -6.86
C SER A 71 29.05 14.55 -7.79
N ALA A 72 28.14 15.44 -8.24
CA ALA A 72 28.50 16.57 -9.06
C ALA A 72 29.16 17.71 -8.25
N ASP A 73 28.62 18.02 -7.07
CA ASP A 73 29.16 19.05 -6.16
C ASP A 73 28.78 18.75 -4.70
N PRO A 74 29.68 18.16 -3.90
CA PRO A 74 29.43 17.80 -2.50
C PRO A 74 29.06 19.01 -1.61
N ASN A 75 29.43 20.22 -1.97
CA ASN A 75 29.21 21.41 -1.17
C ASN A 75 27.90 22.15 -1.50
N SER A 76 27.22 21.80 -2.57
CA SER A 76 26.01 22.50 -3.04
C SER A 76 24.70 21.95 -2.48
N ILE A 77 24.75 20.86 -1.70
CA ILE A 77 23.54 20.17 -1.22
C ILE A 77 23.07 20.76 0.10
N PRO A 78 21.79 21.15 0.21
CA PRO A 78 21.22 21.57 1.48
C PRO A 78 21.09 20.40 2.44
N GLU A 79 21.25 20.66 3.73
CA GLU A 79 21.09 19.67 4.80
C GLU A 79 19.66 19.11 4.86
N VAL A 80 18.67 19.93 4.52
CA VAL A 80 17.26 19.56 4.45
C VAL A 80 16.62 20.14 3.21
N GLU A 81 16.01 19.30 2.40
CA GLU A 81 15.23 19.70 1.22
C GLU A 81 13.82 19.10 1.31
N ILE A 82 12.80 19.95 1.18
CA ILE A 82 11.40 19.51 1.21
C ILE A 82 10.89 19.50 -0.24
N ILE A 83 10.51 18.30 -0.70
CA ILE A 83 10.00 18.09 -2.06
C ILE A 83 8.64 17.40 -1.96
N SER A 84 7.57 18.13 -2.27
CA SER A 84 6.19 17.63 -2.20
C SER A 84 5.85 17.11 -0.80
N ASP A 85 5.58 15.82 -0.68
CA ASP A 85 5.19 15.14 0.58
C ASP A 85 6.38 14.47 1.29
N PHE A 86 7.60 14.75 0.84
CA PHE A 86 8.81 14.15 1.39
C PHE A 86 9.80 15.21 1.88
N ALA A 87 10.48 14.89 2.97
CA ALA A 87 11.63 15.62 3.46
C ALA A 87 12.90 14.78 3.25
N VAL A 88 13.88 15.32 2.57
CA VAL A 88 15.17 14.70 2.31
C VAL A 88 16.20 15.32 3.24
N TYR A 89 16.77 14.51 4.13
CA TYR A 89 17.86 14.90 5.02
C TYR A 89 19.17 14.37 4.45
N THR A 90 20.16 15.26 4.30
CA THR A 90 21.48 14.89 3.81
C THR A 90 22.54 15.23 4.85
N THR A 91 23.21 14.23 5.37
CA THR A 91 24.33 14.38 6.29
C THR A 91 25.63 14.08 5.56
N VAL A 92 26.49 15.07 5.42
CA VAL A 92 27.79 14.92 4.76
C VAL A 92 28.89 14.81 5.80
N LYS A 93 29.70 13.78 5.68
CA LYS A 93 30.94 13.58 6.47
C LYS A 93 32.13 13.68 5.52
N SER A 94 33.17 14.37 5.94
CA SER A 94 34.43 14.43 5.23
C SER A 94 35.55 13.76 6.03
N GLU A 95 36.27 12.87 5.40
CA GLU A 95 37.41 12.16 6.01
C GLU A 95 38.65 12.36 5.14
N GLN A 96 39.72 12.86 5.76
CA GLN A 96 40.98 13.10 5.05
C GLN A 96 41.77 11.80 4.99
N GLN A 97 42.01 11.30 3.80
CA GLN A 97 42.82 10.12 3.53
C GLN A 97 44.12 10.48 2.81
N THR A 98 45.04 9.53 2.77
CA THR A 98 46.38 9.74 2.15
C THR A 98 46.31 10.10 0.65
N ALA A 99 45.20 9.71 -0.04
CA ALA A 99 44.98 9.95 -1.46
C ALA A 99 44.08 11.15 -1.76
N GLY A 100 43.45 11.77 -0.75
CA GLY A 100 42.55 12.89 -0.91
C GLY A 100 41.52 12.97 0.22
N THR A 101 40.51 13.81 0.05
CA THR A 101 39.39 13.92 1.01
C THR A 101 38.22 13.06 0.52
N LEU A 102 37.80 12.09 1.31
CA LEU A 102 36.61 11.31 1.05
C LEU A 102 35.40 12.03 1.64
N TYR A 103 34.43 12.32 0.81
CA TYR A 103 33.12 12.84 1.23
C TYR A 103 32.11 11.70 1.23
N THR A 104 31.45 11.49 2.34
CA THR A 104 30.38 10.50 2.47
C THR A 104 29.08 11.20 2.80
N ALA A 105 28.06 11.01 1.99
CA ALA A 105 26.72 11.54 2.23
C ALA A 105 25.79 10.42 2.65
N THR A 106 25.09 10.62 3.75
CA THR A 106 23.97 9.78 4.17
C THR A 106 22.69 10.55 3.83
N ILE A 107 21.88 9.98 2.97
CA ILE A 107 20.63 10.57 2.47
C ILE A 107 19.47 9.79 3.06
N GLU A 108 18.61 10.46 3.81
CA GLU A 108 17.45 9.86 4.45
C GLU A 108 16.19 10.59 3.98
N VAL A 109 15.20 9.83 3.50
CA VAL A 109 13.94 10.34 3.00
C VAL A 109 12.82 9.99 3.96
N TYR A 110 12.12 11.00 4.47
CA TYR A 110 10.97 10.88 5.35
C TYR A 110 9.69 11.37 4.65
N ARG A 111 8.57 10.76 4.97
CA ARG A 111 7.26 11.21 4.49
C ARG A 111 6.64 12.18 5.48
N PHE A 112 5.96 13.21 4.98
CA PHE A 112 5.34 14.24 5.83
C PHE A 112 4.23 13.74 6.74
N ASP A 113 3.59 12.61 6.42
CA ASP A 113 2.57 12.01 7.27
C ASP A 113 3.12 11.46 8.59
N ASP A 114 4.44 11.23 8.66
CA ASP A 114 5.14 10.80 9.87
C ASP A 114 5.54 11.97 10.78
N ARG A 115 4.86 13.12 10.69
CA ARG A 115 5.16 14.35 11.45
C ARG A 115 5.18 14.20 12.97
N ASP A 116 4.51 13.20 13.51
CA ASP A 116 4.51 12.88 14.93
C ASP A 116 5.67 11.98 15.34
N ALA A 117 6.47 11.55 14.42
CA ALA A 117 7.66 10.77 14.66
C ALA A 117 8.80 11.71 15.07
N GLY A 118 8.83 12.06 16.33
CA GLY A 118 10.00 12.69 16.95
C GLY A 118 11.26 11.85 16.75
N ALA A 119 12.41 12.35 17.14
CA ALA A 119 13.76 11.79 16.97
C ALA A 119 13.91 10.27 17.25
N GLY A 120 13.32 9.43 16.42
CA GLY A 120 13.26 7.97 16.52
C GLY A 120 12.47 7.30 15.39
N SER A 121 11.85 8.08 14.50
CA SER A 121 11.18 7.51 13.33
C SER A 121 12.21 6.95 12.35
N ARG A 122 11.90 5.78 11.81
CA ARG A 122 12.74 5.19 10.78
C ARG A 122 12.55 5.95 9.47
N PRO A 123 13.65 6.25 8.72
CA PRO A 123 13.52 6.84 7.40
C PRO A 123 12.72 5.89 6.50
N TYR A 124 11.90 6.47 5.63
CA TYR A 124 11.15 5.71 4.63
C TYR A 124 12.12 5.03 3.63
N TYR A 125 13.21 5.71 3.31
CA TYR A 125 14.31 5.20 2.51
C TYR A 125 15.62 5.87 2.93
N GLY A 126 16.72 5.10 3.00
CA GLY A 126 18.05 5.59 3.30
C GLY A 126 19.06 5.12 2.25
N LEU A 127 19.93 6.00 1.82
CA LEU A 127 21.02 5.74 0.88
C LEU A 127 22.31 6.36 1.42
N GLU A 128 23.40 5.61 1.32
CA GLU A 128 24.75 6.11 1.61
C GLU A 128 25.56 6.13 0.31
N THR A 129 26.20 7.24 0.02
CA THR A 129 27.07 7.40 -1.15
C THR A 129 28.35 8.09 -0.75
N GLY A 130 29.46 7.76 -1.40
CA GLY A 130 30.79 8.34 -1.18
C GLY A 130 31.38 8.85 -2.49
N GLU A 131 32.01 10.00 -2.43
CA GLU A 131 32.77 10.60 -3.53
C GLU A 131 34.17 10.97 -3.04
N MET A 132 35.17 10.72 -3.89
CA MET A 132 36.58 10.94 -3.55
C MET A 132 37.15 12.04 -4.42
#